data_48bc33f64d5cf6ae6cadfe4726a9c79a
#
_entry.id   48bc33f64d5cf6ae6cadfe4726a9c79a
#
_cell.length_a   1.000
_cell.length_b   1.000
_cell.length_c   1.000
_cell.angle_alpha   90.00
_cell.angle_beta   90.00
_cell.angle_gamma   90.00
#
_symmetry.space_group_name_H-M   'P 1'
#
loop_
_entity.id
_entity.type
_entity.pdbx_description
1 polymer ?
#
loop_
_entity_poly.entity_id
_entity_poly.type
_entity_poly.pdbx_seq_one_letter_code
_entity_poly.pdbx_strand_id
1 'polypeptide(L)'
;MNPSRYRYTIFSMLFLIALINYVDRGALSFAANAISAEYHFSKVQLGAVLGYFGFGYLFGSLCGGFLADRIGTKKVWMMAGILWSLLEIATAWAGDLGLALFGGSAIMGFAALRILFGFSEGPAYALMNKAIAHWAPDKERGFALSIGLLSTQVGSLLTAPVAVGLLLLTNDWRMMFILLGVMSLLAMLLFARTFSDGPESSAATNEAERTLIRNGQKAGKHHDTALPWWRFFTSRTLVCNALGYFSFLYITFTLVTWMPKYLQDNFHYDLHSLWYVAMIPWSGACITVLLGGRIADRLLARFGNLRLARNVFAAVTLCGTACCFMAIPYMHSAAGIIALMTLGNALNALVNNVYWSVVIDVTPKSSVGTYSGMTLAIANLASIISPMLCGWLAEYYGYNAMFTVTAVIAFGSMLAMTLLQPEKPLQPQANDRIAEQAA
;
A
#
# COMPACT_ATOMS: atom_id res chain seq x y z
N MET A 1 -11.10 -38.41 -0.85
CA MET A 1 -11.31 -37.38 -1.89
C MET A 1 -10.17 -36.38 -1.85
N ASN A 2 -9.67 -35.88 -3.00
CA ASN A 2 -8.67 -34.79 -3.03
C ASN A 2 -9.33 -33.49 -2.65
N PRO A 3 -8.60 -32.55 -1.98
CA PRO A 3 -9.11 -31.21 -1.69
C PRO A 3 -9.50 -30.47 -2.97
N SER A 4 -10.61 -29.71 -2.94
CA SER A 4 -11.12 -28.95 -4.12
C SER A 4 -10.19 -27.81 -4.57
N ARG A 5 -9.23 -27.41 -3.75
CA ARG A 5 -8.26 -26.33 -4.01
C ARG A 5 -8.92 -24.96 -4.22
N TYR A 6 -10.17 -24.79 -3.79
CA TYR A 6 -10.92 -23.54 -3.98
C TYR A 6 -10.29 -22.34 -3.27
N ARG A 7 -9.51 -22.56 -2.20
CA ARG A 7 -8.73 -21.52 -1.54
C ARG A 7 -7.83 -20.73 -2.49
N TYR A 8 -7.29 -21.36 -3.54
CA TYR A 8 -6.47 -20.65 -4.53
C TYR A 8 -7.31 -19.70 -5.40
N THR A 9 -8.58 -20.05 -5.68
CA THR A 9 -9.53 -19.14 -6.33
C THR A 9 -9.78 -17.93 -5.44
N ILE A 10 -9.92 -18.13 -4.13
CA ILE A 10 -10.05 -17.02 -3.17
C ILE A 10 -8.78 -16.15 -3.17
N PHE A 11 -7.59 -16.74 -3.11
CA PHE A 11 -6.34 -15.97 -3.17
C PHE A 11 -6.20 -15.18 -4.48
N SER A 12 -6.60 -15.77 -5.61
CA SER A 12 -6.62 -15.07 -6.90
C SER A 12 -7.61 -13.91 -6.93
N MET A 13 -8.78 -14.06 -6.30
CA MET A 13 -9.76 -12.98 -6.15
C MET A 13 -9.23 -11.84 -5.28
N LEU A 14 -8.59 -12.17 -4.15
CA LEU A 14 -7.96 -11.18 -3.27
C LEU A 14 -6.85 -10.42 -4.00
N PHE A 15 -6.04 -11.14 -4.81
CA PHE A 15 -5.03 -10.52 -5.67
C PHE A 15 -5.66 -9.56 -6.67
N LEU A 16 -6.70 -9.99 -7.38
CA LEU A 16 -7.38 -9.18 -8.41
C LEU A 16 -7.96 -7.89 -7.81
N ILE A 17 -8.68 -7.99 -6.69
CA ILE A 17 -9.28 -6.84 -6.03
C ILE A 17 -8.21 -5.86 -5.53
N ALA A 18 -7.14 -6.36 -4.92
CA ALA A 18 -6.05 -5.51 -4.47
C ALA A 18 -5.28 -4.88 -5.64
N LEU A 19 -5.14 -5.59 -6.77
CA LEU A 19 -4.56 -5.05 -7.99
C LEU A 19 -5.39 -3.89 -8.54
N ILE A 20 -6.71 -4.07 -8.68
CA ILE A 20 -7.65 -3.03 -9.15
C ILE A 20 -7.58 -1.81 -8.24
N ASN A 21 -7.62 -2.01 -6.93
CA ASN A 21 -7.49 -0.94 -5.93
C ASN A 21 -6.24 -0.07 -6.15
N TYR A 22 -5.09 -0.68 -6.53
CA TYR A 22 -3.87 0.08 -6.82
C TYR A 22 -3.90 0.76 -8.19
N VAL A 23 -4.56 0.17 -9.19
CA VAL A 23 -4.78 0.81 -10.50
C VAL A 23 -5.64 2.06 -10.33
N ASP A 24 -6.78 1.95 -9.66
CA ASP A 24 -7.72 3.06 -9.43
C ASP A 24 -7.05 4.20 -8.65
N ARG A 25 -6.25 3.86 -7.62
CA ARG A 25 -5.49 4.83 -6.83
C ARG A 25 -4.49 5.63 -7.64
N GLY A 26 -3.78 4.98 -8.56
CA GLY A 26 -2.75 5.59 -9.38
C GLY A 26 -3.27 6.31 -10.62
N ALA A 27 -4.48 6.02 -11.09
CA ALA A 27 -5.03 6.53 -12.34
C ALA A 27 -5.09 8.06 -12.40
N LEU A 28 -5.39 8.74 -11.28
CA LEU A 28 -5.45 10.20 -11.22
C LEU A 28 -4.14 10.88 -11.64
N SER A 29 -3.00 10.27 -11.36
CA SER A 29 -1.69 10.83 -11.71
C SER A 29 -1.46 10.90 -13.22
N PHE A 30 -2.10 10.02 -14.01
CA PHE A 30 -2.03 10.01 -15.46
C PHE A 30 -2.99 11.04 -16.10
N ALA A 31 -4.11 11.35 -15.42
CA ALA A 31 -5.02 12.42 -15.81
C ALA A 31 -4.60 13.81 -15.29
N ALA A 32 -3.54 13.89 -14.49
CA ALA A 32 -3.12 15.09 -13.77
C ALA A 32 -2.93 16.33 -14.67
N ASN A 33 -2.33 16.16 -15.85
CA ASN A 33 -2.12 17.27 -16.79
C ASN A 33 -3.42 17.77 -17.40
N ALA A 34 -4.33 16.86 -17.80
CA ALA A 34 -5.62 17.20 -18.35
C ALA A 34 -6.50 17.92 -17.30
N ILE A 35 -6.58 17.41 -16.09
CA ILE A 35 -7.30 18.00 -14.97
C ILE A 35 -6.72 19.37 -14.60
N SER A 36 -5.37 19.47 -14.51
CA SER A 36 -4.72 20.75 -14.19
C SER A 36 -4.92 21.80 -15.26
N ALA A 37 -4.95 21.41 -16.54
CA ALA A 37 -5.21 22.34 -17.64
C ALA A 37 -6.67 22.83 -17.63
N GLU A 38 -7.64 21.98 -17.31
CA GLU A 38 -9.06 22.31 -17.31
C GLU A 38 -9.46 23.20 -16.14
N TYR A 39 -8.98 22.87 -14.91
CA TYR A 39 -9.34 23.60 -13.69
C TYR A 39 -8.25 24.58 -13.21
N HIS A 40 -7.19 24.77 -13.99
CA HIS A 40 -6.05 25.66 -13.69
C HIS A 40 -5.37 25.35 -12.35
N PHE A 41 -5.21 24.06 -12.00
CA PHE A 41 -4.56 23.66 -10.77
C PHE A 41 -3.04 23.89 -10.82
N SER A 42 -2.51 24.56 -9.79
CA SER A 42 -1.08 24.59 -9.51
C SER A 42 -0.59 23.21 -9.06
N LYS A 43 0.73 22.99 -9.05
CA LYS A 43 1.31 21.74 -8.52
C LYS A 43 0.99 21.55 -7.03
N VAL A 44 0.91 22.63 -6.25
CA VAL A 44 0.49 22.59 -4.84
C VAL A 44 -0.94 22.08 -4.71
N GLN A 45 -1.86 22.62 -5.50
CA GLN A 45 -3.26 22.22 -5.50
C GLN A 45 -3.44 20.76 -5.96
N LEU A 46 -2.72 20.37 -7.01
CA LEU A 46 -2.72 18.97 -7.49
C LEU A 46 -2.16 18.03 -6.41
N GLY A 47 -1.05 18.39 -5.75
CA GLY A 47 -0.48 17.63 -4.63
C GLY A 47 -1.46 17.48 -3.48
N ALA A 48 -2.23 18.52 -3.18
CA ALA A 48 -3.29 18.45 -2.18
C ALA A 48 -4.40 17.47 -2.59
N VAL A 49 -4.90 17.55 -3.84
CA VAL A 49 -5.91 16.61 -4.37
C VAL A 49 -5.43 15.17 -4.29
N LEU A 50 -4.17 14.89 -4.65
CA LEU A 50 -3.58 13.55 -4.55
C LEU A 50 -3.44 13.08 -3.10
N GLY A 51 -3.09 13.99 -2.17
CA GLY A 51 -2.90 13.70 -0.75
C GLY A 51 -4.21 13.56 0.05
N TYR A 52 -5.32 14.17 -0.39
CA TYR A 52 -6.61 14.03 0.29
C TYR A 52 -7.12 12.60 0.37
N PHE A 53 -6.74 11.75 -0.57
CA PHE A 53 -6.96 10.32 -0.50
C PHE A 53 -6.47 9.70 0.82
N GLY A 54 -5.27 10.09 1.26
CA GLY A 54 -4.64 9.54 2.45
C GLY A 54 -5.42 9.81 3.74
N PHE A 55 -6.09 10.96 3.86
CA PHE A 55 -6.96 11.23 5.02
C PHE A 55 -8.10 10.22 5.11
N GLY A 56 -8.82 10.01 4.00
CA GLY A 56 -9.89 9.02 3.95
C GLY A 56 -9.40 7.63 4.25
N TYR A 57 -8.29 7.23 3.62
CA TYR A 57 -7.68 5.91 3.77
C TYR A 57 -7.30 5.59 5.22
N LEU A 58 -6.74 6.56 5.95
CA LEU A 58 -6.39 6.39 7.36
C LEU A 58 -7.62 6.04 8.20
N PHE A 59 -8.69 6.81 8.09
CA PHE A 59 -9.92 6.56 8.84
C PHE A 59 -10.64 5.28 8.39
N GLY A 60 -10.70 5.03 7.07
CA GLY A 60 -11.31 3.83 6.51
C GLY A 60 -10.61 2.54 6.96
N SER A 61 -9.28 2.55 7.05
CA SER A 61 -8.51 1.41 7.51
C SER A 61 -8.76 1.06 8.98
N LEU A 62 -8.96 2.07 9.83
CA LEU A 62 -9.31 1.87 11.25
C LEU A 62 -10.73 1.32 11.41
N CYS A 63 -11.70 1.88 10.69
CA CYS A 63 -13.09 1.47 10.77
C CYS A 63 -13.35 0.09 10.16
N GLY A 64 -12.64 -0.25 9.08
CA GLY A 64 -12.90 -1.43 8.27
C GLY A 64 -12.69 -2.75 9.01
N GLY A 65 -11.61 -2.86 9.78
CA GLY A 65 -11.33 -4.04 10.61
C GLY A 65 -12.42 -4.29 11.65
N PHE A 66 -12.77 -3.24 12.39
CA PHE A 66 -13.81 -3.30 13.41
C PHE A 66 -15.21 -3.66 12.83
N LEU A 67 -15.54 -3.08 11.68
CA LEU A 67 -16.81 -3.38 11.01
C LEU A 67 -16.86 -4.83 10.52
N ALA A 68 -15.73 -5.34 9.98
CA ALA A 68 -15.63 -6.72 9.52
C ALA A 68 -15.78 -7.75 10.65
N ASP A 69 -15.39 -7.40 11.89
CA ASP A 69 -15.59 -8.28 13.04
C ASP A 69 -17.08 -8.38 13.43
N ARG A 70 -17.87 -7.34 13.17
CA ARG A 70 -19.29 -7.30 13.53
C ARG A 70 -20.23 -7.87 12.47
N ILE A 71 -20.01 -7.52 11.19
CA ILE A 71 -20.97 -7.86 10.12
C ILE A 71 -20.44 -8.84 9.08
N GLY A 72 -19.18 -9.28 9.22
CA GLY A 72 -18.51 -10.22 8.32
C GLY A 72 -17.67 -9.54 7.24
N THR A 73 -16.62 -10.24 6.80
CA THR A 73 -15.63 -9.72 5.84
C THR A 73 -16.24 -9.48 4.46
N LYS A 74 -17.06 -10.40 3.96
CA LYS A 74 -17.72 -10.29 2.65
C LYS A 74 -18.59 -9.06 2.54
N LYS A 75 -19.44 -8.80 3.54
CA LYS A 75 -20.39 -7.67 3.53
C LYS A 75 -19.63 -6.34 3.52
N VAL A 76 -18.61 -6.20 4.39
CA VAL A 76 -17.81 -4.97 4.45
C VAL A 76 -17.07 -4.75 3.14
N TRP A 77 -16.50 -5.80 2.55
CA TRP A 77 -15.80 -5.68 1.28
C TRP A 77 -16.73 -5.28 0.14
N MET A 78 -17.94 -5.88 0.08
CA MET A 78 -18.94 -5.50 -0.92
C MET A 78 -19.39 -4.05 -0.77
N MET A 79 -19.67 -3.59 0.45
CA MET A 79 -20.05 -2.20 0.70
C MET A 79 -18.94 -1.23 0.31
N ALA A 80 -17.71 -1.50 0.76
CA ALA A 80 -16.52 -0.72 0.44
C ALA A 80 -16.25 -0.72 -1.08
N GLY A 81 -16.26 -1.89 -1.72
CA GLY A 81 -15.96 -2.04 -3.13
C GLY A 81 -16.98 -1.39 -4.07
N ILE A 82 -18.26 -1.50 -3.77
CA ILE A 82 -19.30 -0.80 -4.52
C ILE A 82 -19.16 0.72 -4.34
N LEU A 83 -18.93 1.18 -3.09
CA LEU A 83 -18.78 2.60 -2.81
C LEU A 83 -17.55 3.17 -3.53
N TRP A 84 -16.38 2.53 -3.46
CA TRP A 84 -15.20 3.04 -4.17
C TRP A 84 -15.43 3.09 -5.69
N SER A 85 -16.06 2.07 -6.28
CA SER A 85 -16.34 2.02 -7.71
C SER A 85 -17.26 3.16 -8.16
N LEU A 86 -18.29 3.47 -7.35
CA LEU A 86 -19.19 4.60 -7.61
C LEU A 86 -18.47 5.95 -7.45
N LEU A 87 -17.57 6.07 -6.47
CA LEU A 87 -16.78 7.28 -6.26
C LEU A 87 -15.72 7.47 -7.35
N GLU A 88 -15.19 6.36 -7.91
CA GLU A 88 -14.32 6.41 -9.08
C GLU A 88 -15.07 6.97 -10.28
N ILE A 89 -16.28 6.49 -10.56
CA ILE A 89 -17.16 7.05 -11.60
C ILE A 89 -17.45 8.53 -11.32
N ALA A 90 -17.79 8.87 -10.07
CA ALA A 90 -18.10 10.24 -9.68
C ALA A 90 -16.91 11.20 -9.83
N THR A 91 -15.67 10.69 -9.81
CA THR A 91 -14.46 11.49 -10.02
C THR A 91 -14.46 12.20 -11.37
N ALA A 92 -15.16 11.65 -12.38
CA ALA A 92 -15.36 12.29 -13.68
C ALA A 92 -16.00 13.69 -13.60
N TRP A 93 -16.79 13.94 -12.55
CA TRP A 93 -17.48 15.22 -12.32
C TRP A 93 -16.97 15.94 -11.06
N ALA A 94 -15.84 15.53 -10.51
CA ALA A 94 -15.33 16.06 -9.23
C ALA A 94 -15.20 17.58 -9.23
N GLY A 95 -14.61 18.15 -10.29
CA GLY A 95 -14.44 19.59 -10.41
C GLY A 95 -15.77 20.33 -10.58
N ASP A 96 -16.67 19.81 -11.42
CA ASP A 96 -17.99 20.41 -11.69
C ASP A 96 -18.86 20.39 -10.43
N LEU A 97 -18.83 19.29 -9.66
CA LEU A 97 -19.48 19.21 -8.35
C LEU A 97 -18.89 20.22 -7.38
N GLY A 98 -17.56 20.41 -7.41
CA GLY A 98 -16.89 21.42 -6.62
C GLY A 98 -17.35 22.83 -6.93
N LEU A 99 -17.41 23.16 -8.21
CA LEU A 99 -17.88 24.47 -8.68
C LEU A 99 -19.35 24.72 -8.30
N ALA A 100 -20.19 23.71 -8.39
CA ALA A 100 -21.62 23.83 -8.12
C ALA A 100 -21.94 23.88 -6.62
N LEU A 101 -21.29 23.06 -5.79
CA LEU A 101 -21.68 22.82 -4.39
C LEU A 101 -20.79 23.55 -3.37
N PHE A 102 -19.55 23.91 -3.73
CA PHE A 102 -18.56 24.45 -2.80
C PHE A 102 -18.09 25.86 -3.18
N GLY A 103 -19.02 26.72 -3.50
CA GLY A 103 -18.75 28.17 -3.71
C GLY A 103 -17.80 28.47 -4.88
N GLY A 104 -17.84 27.68 -5.96
CA GLY A 104 -17.00 27.88 -7.13
C GLY A 104 -15.59 27.27 -7.02
N SER A 105 -15.35 26.35 -6.08
CA SER A 105 -14.05 25.74 -5.86
C SER A 105 -13.97 24.31 -6.38
N ALA A 106 -13.42 24.08 -7.58
CA ALA A 106 -13.22 22.75 -8.15
C ALA A 106 -12.37 21.86 -7.25
N ILE A 107 -11.35 22.41 -6.58
CA ILE A 107 -10.47 21.66 -5.68
C ILE A 107 -11.23 21.02 -4.50
N MET A 108 -12.28 21.67 -3.99
CA MET A 108 -13.09 21.14 -2.88
C MET A 108 -13.91 19.92 -3.30
N GLY A 109 -14.37 19.87 -4.54
CA GLY A 109 -15.06 18.70 -5.09
C GLY A 109 -14.12 17.50 -5.23
N PHE A 110 -12.92 17.72 -5.78
CA PHE A 110 -11.88 16.68 -5.80
C PHE A 110 -11.50 16.25 -4.38
N ALA A 111 -11.33 17.18 -3.44
CA ALA A 111 -11.00 16.88 -2.05
C ALA A 111 -12.05 15.97 -1.40
N ALA A 112 -13.32 16.32 -1.50
CA ALA A 112 -14.42 15.56 -0.93
C ALA A 112 -14.48 14.15 -1.50
N LEU A 113 -14.43 14.01 -2.84
CA LEU A 113 -14.47 12.70 -3.47
C LEU A 113 -13.22 11.86 -3.17
N ARG A 114 -12.02 12.46 -3.13
CA ARG A 114 -10.78 11.74 -2.79
C ARG A 114 -10.75 11.26 -1.34
N ILE A 115 -11.29 12.05 -0.38
CA ILE A 115 -11.42 11.61 1.01
C ILE A 115 -12.39 10.43 1.11
N LEU A 116 -13.57 10.54 0.48
CA LEU A 116 -14.56 9.44 0.49
C LEU A 116 -14.03 8.20 -0.22
N PHE A 117 -13.34 8.36 -1.35
CA PHE A 117 -12.69 7.28 -2.08
C PHE A 117 -11.64 6.57 -1.23
N GLY A 118 -10.74 7.34 -0.60
CA GLY A 118 -9.75 6.79 0.33
C GLY A 118 -10.41 6.06 1.51
N PHE A 119 -11.48 6.61 2.08
CA PHE A 119 -12.23 5.97 3.15
C PHE A 119 -12.81 4.61 2.73
N SER A 120 -13.35 4.52 1.52
CA SER A 120 -13.90 3.27 0.99
C SER A 120 -12.85 2.21 0.68
N GLU A 121 -11.64 2.61 0.27
CA GLU A 121 -10.52 1.69 0.01
C GLU A 121 -9.76 1.27 1.28
N GLY A 122 -9.80 2.09 2.34
CA GLY A 122 -9.04 1.87 3.57
C GLY A 122 -9.18 0.47 4.19
N PRO A 123 -10.35 -0.15 4.21
CA PRO A 123 -10.57 -1.48 4.77
C PRO A 123 -9.82 -2.61 4.05
N ALA A 124 -9.46 -2.46 2.77
CA ALA A 124 -9.03 -3.54 1.89
C ALA A 124 -7.92 -4.44 2.47
N TYR A 125 -6.88 -3.86 3.08
CA TYR A 125 -5.78 -4.63 3.67
C TYR A 125 -6.19 -5.43 4.91
N ALA A 126 -6.99 -4.85 5.80
CA ALA A 126 -7.48 -5.52 6.99
C ALA A 126 -8.39 -6.70 6.61
N LEU A 127 -9.28 -6.47 5.64
CA LEU A 127 -10.19 -7.49 5.09
C LEU A 127 -9.43 -8.61 4.40
N MET A 128 -8.39 -8.29 3.61
CA MET A 128 -7.54 -9.26 2.95
C MET A 128 -6.82 -10.17 3.95
N ASN A 129 -6.20 -9.58 4.98
CA ASN A 129 -5.52 -10.33 6.02
C ASN A 129 -6.47 -11.25 6.79
N LYS A 130 -7.69 -10.78 7.08
CA LYS A 130 -8.75 -11.56 7.73
C LYS A 130 -9.21 -12.72 6.83
N ALA A 131 -9.43 -12.47 5.55
CA ALA A 131 -9.78 -13.50 4.57
C ALA A 131 -8.68 -14.58 4.48
N ILE A 132 -7.41 -14.17 4.39
CA ILE A 132 -6.27 -15.10 4.36
C ILE A 132 -6.20 -15.93 5.65
N ALA A 133 -6.45 -15.33 6.82
CA ALA A 133 -6.46 -16.03 8.09
C ALA A 133 -7.53 -17.14 8.13
N HIS A 134 -8.69 -16.94 7.50
CA HIS A 134 -9.76 -17.94 7.44
C HIS A 134 -9.54 -19.01 6.37
N TRP A 135 -8.92 -18.67 5.24
CA TRP A 135 -8.81 -19.56 4.07
C TRP A 135 -7.46 -20.27 3.95
N ALA A 136 -6.40 -19.78 4.60
CA ALA A 136 -5.07 -20.36 4.49
C ALA A 136 -4.74 -21.27 5.67
N PRO A 137 -4.30 -22.55 5.42
CA PRO A 137 -3.57 -23.33 6.40
C PRO A 137 -2.28 -22.58 6.83
N ASP A 138 -1.79 -22.78 8.05
CA ASP A 138 -0.60 -22.08 8.57
C ASP A 138 0.63 -22.23 7.66
N LYS A 139 0.79 -23.39 7.02
CA LYS A 139 1.89 -23.65 6.06
C LYS A 139 1.82 -22.81 4.79
N GLU A 140 0.62 -22.41 4.36
CA GLU A 140 0.38 -21.63 3.12
C GLU A 140 0.14 -20.15 3.41
N ARG A 141 0.01 -19.75 4.69
CA ARG A 141 -0.29 -18.36 5.07
C ARG A 141 0.75 -17.36 4.55
N GLY A 142 2.05 -17.71 4.64
CA GLY A 142 3.12 -16.86 4.11
C GLY A 142 3.02 -16.64 2.59
N PHE A 143 2.67 -17.70 1.84
CA PHE A 143 2.42 -17.59 0.41
C PHE A 143 1.22 -16.68 0.10
N ALA A 144 0.09 -16.87 0.79
CA ALA A 144 -1.10 -16.05 0.60
C ALA A 144 -0.86 -14.55 0.93
N LEU A 145 -0.11 -14.25 1.98
CA LEU A 145 0.30 -12.88 2.31
C LEU A 145 1.24 -12.28 1.26
N SER A 146 2.16 -13.09 0.71
CA SER A 146 3.06 -12.64 -0.36
C SER A 146 2.30 -12.27 -1.65
N ILE A 147 1.18 -12.96 -1.95
CA ILE A 147 0.27 -12.60 -3.04
C ILE A 147 -0.30 -11.19 -2.81
N GLY A 148 -0.72 -10.87 -1.59
CA GLY A 148 -1.19 -9.54 -1.23
C GLY A 148 -0.14 -8.44 -1.43
N LEU A 149 1.10 -8.69 -1.04
CA LEU A 149 2.21 -7.73 -1.26
C LEU A 149 2.56 -7.57 -2.74
N LEU A 150 2.51 -8.67 -3.50
CA LEU A 150 2.77 -8.64 -4.93
C LEU A 150 1.69 -7.88 -5.69
N SER A 151 0.40 -8.00 -5.30
CA SER A 151 -0.70 -7.31 -5.97
C SER A 151 -0.54 -5.80 -5.98
N THR A 152 0.07 -5.21 -4.95
CA THR A 152 0.34 -3.78 -4.87
C THR A 152 1.37 -3.32 -5.90
N GLN A 153 2.44 -4.08 -6.08
CA GLN A 153 3.50 -3.76 -7.05
C GLN A 153 3.02 -3.99 -8.49
N VAL A 154 2.30 -5.09 -8.73
CA VAL A 154 1.72 -5.41 -10.04
C VAL A 154 0.61 -4.41 -10.38
N GLY A 155 -0.23 -4.02 -9.42
CA GLY A 155 -1.25 -2.97 -9.60
C GLY A 155 -0.61 -1.64 -10.01
N SER A 156 0.42 -1.19 -9.30
CA SER A 156 1.16 0.02 -9.64
C SER A 156 1.83 -0.07 -11.04
N LEU A 157 2.38 -1.25 -11.39
CA LEU A 157 2.95 -1.49 -12.71
C LEU A 157 1.88 -1.42 -13.81
N LEU A 158 0.70 -2.00 -13.59
CA LEU A 158 -0.39 -2.03 -14.57
C LEU A 158 -1.21 -0.73 -14.62
N THR A 159 -1.04 0.18 -13.67
CA THR A 159 -1.73 1.48 -13.68
C THR A 159 -1.47 2.24 -14.97
N ALA A 160 -0.20 2.32 -15.41
CA ALA A 160 0.16 3.05 -16.62
C ALA A 160 -0.51 2.48 -17.89
N PRO A 161 -0.38 1.19 -18.24
CA PRO A 161 -1.01 0.66 -19.46
C PRO A 161 -2.54 0.70 -19.40
N VAL A 162 -3.16 0.54 -18.22
CA VAL A 162 -4.62 0.62 -18.09
C VAL A 162 -5.10 2.05 -18.21
N ALA A 163 -4.58 2.98 -17.39
CA ALA A 163 -5.04 4.37 -17.41
C ALA A 163 -4.72 5.06 -18.76
N VAL A 164 -3.50 4.92 -19.26
CA VAL A 164 -3.11 5.51 -20.55
C VAL A 164 -3.84 4.85 -21.70
N GLY A 165 -4.02 3.51 -21.66
CA GLY A 165 -4.81 2.80 -22.67
C GLY A 165 -6.24 3.34 -22.78
N LEU A 166 -6.91 3.55 -21.64
CA LEU A 166 -8.25 4.14 -21.60
C LEU A 166 -8.25 5.60 -22.07
N LEU A 167 -7.24 6.40 -21.70
CA LEU A 167 -7.08 7.77 -22.17
C LEU A 167 -6.90 7.84 -23.68
N LEU A 168 -6.09 6.96 -24.27
CA LEU A 168 -5.88 6.90 -25.73
C LEU A 168 -7.12 6.42 -26.48
N LEU A 169 -7.90 5.50 -25.88
CA LEU A 169 -9.13 4.99 -26.49
C LEU A 169 -10.26 6.03 -26.50
N THR A 170 -10.34 6.84 -25.46
CA THR A 170 -11.47 7.76 -25.25
C THR A 170 -11.12 9.22 -25.56
N ASN A 171 -9.84 9.59 -25.54
CA ASN A 171 -9.35 10.96 -25.57
C ASN A 171 -9.99 11.88 -24.51
N ASP A 172 -10.52 11.28 -23.43
CA ASP A 172 -11.22 11.98 -22.35
C ASP A 172 -10.88 11.36 -21.00
N TRP A 173 -10.33 12.17 -20.10
CA TRP A 173 -9.99 11.72 -18.74
C TRP A 173 -11.23 11.37 -17.91
N ARG A 174 -12.39 11.98 -18.16
CA ARG A 174 -13.65 11.64 -17.48
C ARG A 174 -14.09 10.23 -17.84
N MET A 175 -14.04 9.90 -19.13
CA MET A 175 -14.39 8.56 -19.61
C MET A 175 -13.45 7.50 -19.06
N MET A 176 -12.16 7.81 -18.85
CA MET A 176 -11.22 6.91 -18.18
C MET A 176 -11.73 6.53 -16.78
N PHE A 177 -12.13 7.51 -15.94
CA PHE A 177 -12.65 7.24 -14.60
C PHE A 177 -13.98 6.48 -14.61
N ILE A 178 -14.87 6.78 -15.55
CA ILE A 178 -16.13 6.04 -15.69
C ILE A 178 -15.85 4.57 -16.02
N LEU A 179 -14.96 4.30 -16.97
CA LEU A 179 -14.61 2.93 -17.38
C LEU A 179 -13.89 2.17 -16.27
N LEU A 180 -12.96 2.81 -15.54
CA LEU A 180 -12.29 2.22 -14.38
C LEU A 180 -13.33 1.83 -13.31
N GLY A 181 -14.22 2.71 -12.94
CA GLY A 181 -15.25 2.41 -11.95
C GLY A 181 -16.23 1.33 -12.41
N VAL A 182 -16.58 1.26 -13.70
CA VAL A 182 -17.36 0.15 -14.26
C VAL A 182 -16.59 -1.17 -14.19
N MET A 183 -15.30 -1.18 -14.52
CA MET A 183 -14.45 -2.37 -14.40
C MET A 183 -14.37 -2.83 -12.92
N SER A 184 -14.24 -1.91 -11.99
CA SER A 184 -14.24 -2.20 -10.55
C SER A 184 -15.58 -2.75 -10.07
N LEU A 185 -16.72 -2.24 -10.55
CA LEU A 185 -18.07 -2.80 -10.27
C LEU A 185 -18.20 -4.24 -10.81
N LEU A 186 -17.73 -4.50 -12.03
CA LEU A 186 -17.76 -5.84 -12.60
C LEU A 186 -16.89 -6.83 -11.80
N ALA A 187 -15.71 -6.38 -11.35
CA ALA A 187 -14.88 -7.17 -10.45
C ALA A 187 -15.56 -7.45 -9.12
N MET A 188 -16.28 -6.47 -8.55
CA MET A 188 -17.05 -6.67 -7.32
C MET A 188 -18.24 -7.63 -7.51
N LEU A 189 -18.89 -7.65 -8.67
CA LEU A 189 -19.90 -8.66 -9.00
C LEU A 189 -19.31 -10.07 -9.06
N LEU A 190 -18.11 -10.21 -9.65
CA LEU A 190 -17.39 -11.48 -9.67
C LEU A 190 -16.99 -11.91 -8.24
N PHE A 191 -16.50 -10.97 -7.44
CA PHE A 191 -16.17 -11.19 -6.03
C PHE A 191 -17.40 -11.64 -5.22
N ALA A 192 -18.54 -11.01 -5.41
CA ALA A 192 -19.79 -11.37 -4.73
C ALA A 192 -20.19 -12.84 -4.95
N ARG A 193 -19.95 -13.36 -6.16
CA ARG A 193 -20.28 -14.73 -6.55
C ARG A 193 -19.28 -15.76 -6.08
N THR A 194 -18.00 -15.38 -5.98
CA THR A 194 -16.91 -16.30 -5.68
C THR A 194 -16.48 -16.29 -4.23
N PHE A 195 -16.47 -15.13 -3.57
CA PHE A 195 -15.96 -15.00 -2.22
C PHE A 195 -17.00 -15.40 -1.15
N SER A 196 -16.53 -16.11 -0.12
CA SER A 196 -17.25 -16.38 1.12
C SER A 196 -16.34 -16.17 2.33
N ASP A 197 -16.92 -15.88 3.49
CA ASP A 197 -16.15 -15.50 4.70
C ASP A 197 -15.23 -16.63 5.22
N GLY A 198 -15.56 -17.88 4.89
CA GLY A 198 -14.73 -19.02 5.26
C GLY A 198 -15.07 -20.27 4.46
N PRO A 199 -14.24 -21.32 4.55
CA PRO A 199 -14.42 -22.55 3.80
C PRO A 199 -15.72 -23.29 4.14
N GLU A 200 -16.21 -23.16 5.36
CA GLU A 200 -17.46 -23.79 5.83
C GLU A 200 -18.69 -23.20 5.16
N SER A 201 -18.67 -21.90 4.86
CA SER A 201 -19.78 -21.18 4.21
C SER A 201 -19.77 -21.27 2.68
N SER A 202 -18.75 -21.89 2.09
CA SER A 202 -18.57 -22.01 0.64
C SER A 202 -19.16 -23.30 0.11
N ALA A 203 -20.08 -23.21 -0.86
CA ALA A 203 -20.61 -24.39 -1.56
C ALA A 203 -19.59 -25.06 -2.50
N ALA A 204 -18.56 -24.33 -2.92
CA ALA A 204 -17.53 -24.82 -3.83
C ALA A 204 -16.38 -25.58 -3.12
N THR A 205 -16.40 -25.62 -1.78
CA THR A 205 -15.36 -26.27 -0.96
C THR A 205 -15.86 -27.63 -0.53
N ASN A 206 -15.10 -28.70 -0.85
CA ASN A 206 -15.40 -30.05 -0.41
C ASN A 206 -14.90 -30.31 1.03
N GLU A 207 -15.37 -31.40 1.67
CA GLU A 207 -15.05 -31.71 3.07
C GLU A 207 -13.55 -31.98 3.26
N ALA A 208 -12.87 -32.53 2.25
CA ALA A 208 -11.43 -32.76 2.32
C ALA A 208 -10.64 -31.44 2.43
N GLU A 209 -11.06 -30.39 1.73
CA GLU A 209 -10.41 -29.07 1.83
C GLU A 209 -10.75 -28.36 3.14
N ARG A 210 -12.02 -28.43 3.61
CA ARG A 210 -12.42 -27.89 4.93
C ARG A 210 -11.60 -28.50 6.04
N THR A 211 -11.45 -29.82 6.03
CA THR A 211 -10.64 -30.56 7.01
C THR A 211 -9.16 -30.19 6.90
N LEU A 212 -8.62 -30.04 5.69
CA LEU A 212 -7.23 -29.62 5.46
C LEU A 212 -6.97 -28.23 6.06
N ILE A 213 -7.87 -27.28 5.83
CA ILE A 213 -7.74 -25.91 6.36
C ILE A 213 -7.88 -25.94 7.88
N ARG A 214 -8.90 -26.59 8.43
CA ARG A 214 -9.16 -26.69 9.87
C ARG A 214 -8.00 -27.32 10.63
N ASN A 215 -7.50 -28.46 10.15
CA ASN A 215 -6.36 -29.17 10.76
C ASN A 215 -5.02 -28.43 10.56
N GLY A 216 -4.91 -27.65 9.50
CA GLY A 216 -3.75 -26.84 9.18
C GLY A 216 -3.68 -25.54 9.99
N GLN A 217 -4.77 -25.13 10.62
CA GLN A 217 -4.84 -23.97 11.52
C GLN A 217 -4.66 -24.42 12.95
N LYS A 218 -3.47 -24.22 13.52
CA LYS A 218 -3.23 -24.54 14.93
C LYS A 218 -4.11 -23.65 15.79
N ALA A 219 -4.93 -24.25 16.65
CA ALA A 219 -5.64 -23.56 17.72
C ALA A 219 -4.61 -23.03 18.74
N GLY A 220 -4.04 -21.90 18.46
CA GLY A 220 -3.10 -21.22 19.35
C GLY A 220 -3.86 -20.50 20.45
N LYS A 221 -4.30 -21.23 21.50
CA LYS A 221 -4.58 -20.62 22.79
C LYS A 221 -3.23 -20.26 23.42
N HIS A 222 -2.64 -19.17 22.99
CA HIS A 222 -1.56 -18.56 23.74
C HIS A 222 -2.18 -17.58 24.74
N HIS A 223 -2.08 -17.90 26.03
CA HIS A 223 -2.36 -17.01 27.15
C HIS A 223 -1.18 -16.04 27.37
N ASP A 224 -0.62 -15.48 26.27
CA ASP A 224 0.32 -14.38 26.44
C ASP A 224 -0.48 -13.12 26.76
N THR A 225 -0.15 -12.46 27.88
CA THR A 225 -0.78 -11.19 28.26
C THR A 225 -0.60 -10.17 27.14
N ALA A 226 -1.69 -9.58 26.65
CA ALA A 226 -1.62 -8.55 25.64
C ALA A 226 -0.94 -7.31 26.20
N LEU A 227 -0.03 -6.72 25.43
CA LEU A 227 0.63 -5.48 25.84
C LEU A 227 -0.26 -4.28 25.51
N PRO A 228 -0.31 -3.26 26.39
CA PRO A 228 -1.04 -2.02 26.13
C PRO A 228 -0.48 -1.29 24.89
N TRP A 229 -1.36 -0.67 24.11
CA TRP A 229 -0.99 -0.02 22.84
C TRP A 229 0.09 1.07 22.98
N TRP A 230 0.10 1.83 24.11
CA TRP A 230 1.09 2.91 24.32
C TRP A 230 2.54 2.40 24.47
N ARG A 231 2.75 1.13 24.82
CA ARG A 231 4.09 0.54 24.87
C ARG A 231 4.77 0.45 23.51
N PHE A 232 4.02 0.58 22.44
CA PHE A 232 4.58 0.76 21.11
C PHE A 232 5.57 1.94 21.07
N PHE A 233 5.15 3.09 21.63
CA PHE A 233 5.96 4.32 21.61
C PHE A 233 7.15 4.30 22.57
N THR A 234 7.15 3.42 23.56
CA THR A 234 8.31 3.22 24.44
C THR A 234 9.38 2.32 23.82
N SER A 235 9.01 1.57 22.79
CA SER A 235 9.94 0.70 22.07
C SER A 235 10.65 1.44 20.96
N ARG A 236 11.94 1.75 21.18
CA ARG A 236 12.79 2.33 20.13
C ARG A 236 12.74 1.54 18.82
N THR A 237 12.73 0.21 18.92
CA THR A 237 12.70 -0.69 17.76
C THR A 237 11.42 -0.51 16.95
N LEU A 238 10.24 -0.49 17.59
CA LEU A 238 8.97 -0.34 16.88
C LEU A 238 8.81 1.05 16.28
N VAL A 239 9.20 2.11 17.00
CA VAL A 239 9.15 3.49 16.49
C VAL A 239 10.09 3.64 15.28
N CYS A 240 11.35 3.19 15.39
CA CYS A 240 12.29 3.24 14.26
C CYS A 240 11.82 2.40 13.07
N ASN A 241 11.22 1.23 13.32
CA ASN A 241 10.63 0.39 12.27
C ASN A 241 9.45 1.08 11.57
N ALA A 242 8.57 1.75 12.31
CA ALA A 242 7.45 2.51 11.75
C ALA A 242 7.93 3.70 10.91
N LEU A 243 8.97 4.42 11.34
CA LEU A 243 9.62 5.49 10.57
C LEU A 243 10.28 4.94 9.29
N GLY A 244 10.90 3.75 9.38
CA GLY A 244 11.42 3.05 8.22
C GLY A 244 10.32 2.73 7.21
N TYR A 245 9.20 2.20 7.69
CA TYR A 245 8.05 1.86 6.84
C TYR A 245 7.32 3.10 6.29
N PHE A 246 7.29 4.20 7.03
CA PHE A 246 6.85 5.51 6.53
C PHE A 246 7.67 5.94 5.31
N SER A 247 8.99 5.86 5.37
CA SER A 247 9.86 6.20 4.24
C SER A 247 9.61 5.30 3.03
N PHE A 248 9.41 3.99 3.24
CA PHE A 248 9.03 3.06 2.18
C PHE A 248 7.77 3.53 1.45
N LEU A 249 6.72 3.86 2.20
CA LEU A 249 5.46 4.35 1.63
C LEU A 249 5.61 5.75 1.03
N TYR A 250 6.44 6.63 1.63
CA TYR A 250 6.71 7.96 1.08
C TYR A 250 7.28 7.86 -0.35
N ILE A 251 8.29 7.03 -0.55
CA ILE A 251 8.91 6.80 -1.86
C ILE A 251 7.88 6.20 -2.83
N THR A 252 7.11 5.21 -2.37
CA THR A 252 6.05 4.58 -3.16
C THR A 252 5.01 5.61 -3.64
N PHE A 253 4.50 6.46 -2.73
CA PHE A 253 3.54 7.48 -3.08
C PHE A 253 4.13 8.60 -3.94
N THR A 254 5.40 8.99 -3.73
CA THR A 254 6.10 9.92 -4.62
C THR A 254 6.09 9.40 -6.06
N LEU A 255 6.43 8.12 -6.27
CA LEU A 255 6.45 7.52 -7.61
C LEU A 255 5.05 7.35 -8.20
N VAL A 256 4.09 6.84 -7.42
CA VAL A 256 2.70 6.64 -7.89
C VAL A 256 2.05 7.95 -8.32
N THR A 257 2.29 9.04 -7.57
CA THR A 257 1.56 10.29 -7.76
C THR A 257 2.26 11.29 -8.68
N TRP A 258 3.59 11.36 -8.64
CA TRP A 258 4.33 12.43 -9.31
C TRP A 258 5.17 11.99 -10.50
N MET A 259 5.55 10.70 -10.58
CA MET A 259 6.39 10.23 -11.69
C MET A 259 5.77 10.45 -13.06
N PRO A 260 4.45 10.14 -13.32
CA PRO A 260 3.88 10.37 -14.64
C PRO A 260 3.91 11.84 -15.05
N LYS A 261 3.54 12.74 -14.12
CA LYS A 261 3.58 14.19 -14.37
C LYS A 261 5.00 14.70 -14.57
N TYR A 262 5.95 14.25 -13.77
CA TYR A 262 7.37 14.59 -13.92
C TYR A 262 7.92 14.22 -15.31
N LEU A 263 7.58 13.02 -15.81
CA LEU A 263 8.02 12.56 -17.12
C LEU A 263 7.40 13.40 -18.24
N GLN A 264 6.14 13.79 -18.12
CA GLN A 264 5.48 14.67 -19.09
C GLN A 264 6.05 16.10 -19.05
N ASP A 265 6.21 16.69 -17.85
CA ASP A 265 6.64 18.09 -17.71
C ASP A 265 8.11 18.31 -18.13
N ASN A 266 9.03 17.36 -17.78
CA ASN A 266 10.47 17.54 -18.02
C ASN A 266 11.00 16.89 -19.30
N PHE A 267 10.35 15.81 -19.77
CA PHE A 267 10.83 15.06 -20.94
C PHE A 267 9.81 15.01 -22.06
N HIS A 268 8.67 15.70 -21.89
CA HIS A 268 7.62 15.82 -22.90
C HIS A 268 7.14 14.45 -23.45
N TYR A 269 7.17 13.41 -22.57
CA TYR A 269 6.61 12.13 -22.98
C TYR A 269 5.12 12.27 -23.26
N ASP A 270 4.73 11.89 -24.46
CA ASP A 270 3.33 11.79 -24.87
C ASP A 270 2.66 10.55 -24.27
N LEU A 271 1.35 10.45 -24.38
CA LEU A 271 0.61 9.30 -23.87
C LEU A 271 1.03 7.99 -24.53
N HIS A 272 1.44 8.03 -25.83
CA HIS A 272 1.86 6.82 -26.57
C HIS A 272 3.16 6.21 -26.06
N SER A 273 4.03 7.00 -25.43
CA SER A 273 5.26 6.52 -24.83
C SER A 273 5.14 6.33 -23.31
N LEU A 274 4.26 7.10 -22.65
CA LEU A 274 4.14 7.12 -21.19
C LEU A 274 3.69 5.78 -20.61
N TRP A 275 2.83 5.01 -21.30
CA TRP A 275 2.30 3.75 -20.79
C TRP A 275 3.38 2.71 -20.50
N TYR A 276 4.41 2.56 -21.34
CA TYR A 276 5.49 1.59 -21.11
C TYR A 276 6.62 2.19 -20.28
N VAL A 277 6.92 3.48 -20.44
CA VAL A 277 7.99 4.14 -19.68
C VAL A 277 7.66 4.16 -18.18
N ALA A 278 6.41 4.48 -17.82
CA ALA A 278 5.99 4.53 -16.44
C ALA A 278 5.86 3.15 -15.76
N MET A 279 5.81 2.05 -16.54
CA MET A 279 5.88 0.68 -15.99
C MET A 279 7.28 0.32 -15.49
N ILE A 280 8.33 0.84 -16.12
CA ILE A 280 9.72 0.39 -15.89
C ILE A 280 10.12 0.50 -14.41
N PRO A 281 9.87 1.60 -13.68
CA PRO A 281 10.21 1.72 -12.27
C PRO A 281 9.53 0.70 -11.34
N TRP A 282 8.40 0.13 -11.74
CA TRP A 282 7.66 -0.87 -10.97
C TRP A 282 8.10 -2.30 -11.27
N SER A 283 8.68 -2.56 -12.44
CA SER A 283 9.10 -3.90 -12.85
C SER A 283 10.15 -4.51 -11.89
N GLY A 284 11.14 -3.71 -11.48
CA GLY A 284 12.13 -4.11 -10.49
C GLY A 284 11.52 -4.43 -9.13
N ALA A 285 10.56 -3.61 -8.68
CA ALA A 285 9.88 -3.79 -7.40
C ALA A 285 9.04 -5.08 -7.36
N CYS A 286 8.38 -5.47 -8.47
CA CYS A 286 7.64 -6.74 -8.56
C CYS A 286 8.53 -7.96 -8.30
N ILE A 287 9.78 -7.93 -8.76
CA ILE A 287 10.75 -9.01 -8.55
C ILE A 287 11.29 -8.97 -7.12
N THR A 288 11.71 -7.79 -6.67
CA THR A 288 12.45 -7.64 -5.42
C THR A 288 11.57 -7.81 -4.18
N VAL A 289 10.29 -7.46 -4.23
CA VAL A 289 9.36 -7.69 -3.12
C VAL A 289 9.24 -9.19 -2.75
N LEU A 290 9.36 -10.08 -3.74
CA LEU A 290 9.35 -11.54 -3.50
C LEU A 290 10.70 -12.06 -3.01
N LEU A 291 11.79 -11.39 -3.37
CA LEU A 291 13.15 -11.80 -3.01
C LEU A 291 13.55 -11.32 -1.61
N GLY A 292 13.06 -10.16 -1.18
CA GLY A 292 13.50 -9.52 0.06
C GLY A 292 13.35 -10.39 1.30
N GLY A 293 12.17 -11.00 1.49
CA GLY A 293 11.93 -11.92 2.60
C GLY A 293 12.86 -13.14 2.55
N ARG A 294 13.00 -13.77 1.36
CA ARG A 294 13.87 -14.94 1.17
C ARG A 294 15.34 -14.64 1.44
N ILE A 295 15.82 -13.44 1.06
CA ILE A 295 17.21 -13.02 1.32
C ILE A 295 17.40 -12.81 2.82
N ALA A 296 16.51 -12.08 3.49
CA ALA A 296 16.58 -11.84 4.92
C ALA A 296 16.56 -13.15 5.73
N ASP A 297 15.69 -14.09 5.36
CA ASP A 297 15.60 -15.41 6.02
C ASP A 297 16.85 -16.27 5.78
N ARG A 298 17.42 -16.23 4.55
CA ARG A 298 18.68 -16.92 4.27
C ARG A 298 19.86 -16.32 5.04
N LEU A 299 19.91 -15.00 5.18
CA LEU A 299 20.94 -14.33 6.00
C LEU A 299 20.82 -14.77 7.46
N LEU A 300 19.60 -14.81 8.00
CA LEU A 300 19.35 -15.28 9.36
C LEU A 300 19.74 -16.75 9.54
N ALA A 301 19.32 -17.62 8.60
CA ALA A 301 19.63 -19.06 8.66
C ALA A 301 21.14 -19.35 8.55
N ARG A 302 21.87 -18.58 7.72
CA ARG A 302 23.30 -18.82 7.50
C ARG A 302 24.19 -18.26 8.60
N PHE A 303 23.85 -17.08 9.15
CA PHE A 303 24.72 -16.37 10.09
C PHE A 303 24.20 -16.38 11.52
N GLY A 304 22.96 -16.81 11.78
CA GLY A 304 22.35 -16.82 13.09
C GLY A 304 22.23 -15.43 13.75
N ASN A 305 22.43 -14.36 12.97
CA ASN A 305 22.49 -13.00 13.48
C ASN A 305 21.29 -12.18 13.01
N LEU A 306 20.38 -11.88 13.94
CA LEU A 306 19.14 -11.16 13.67
C LEU A 306 19.40 -9.71 13.24
N ARG A 307 20.44 -9.06 13.78
CA ARG A 307 20.86 -7.71 13.34
C ARG A 307 21.31 -7.69 11.91
N LEU A 308 22.08 -8.69 11.47
CA LEU A 308 22.52 -8.78 10.08
C LEU A 308 21.29 -8.91 9.14
N ALA A 309 20.34 -9.77 9.49
CA ALA A 309 19.17 -10.07 8.68
C ALA A 309 18.12 -8.94 8.67
N ARG A 310 18.05 -8.10 9.69
CA ARG A 310 17.06 -7.01 9.81
C ARG A 310 17.70 -5.63 9.64
N ASN A 311 18.69 -5.26 10.47
CA ASN A 311 19.26 -3.91 10.48
C ASN A 311 20.18 -3.67 9.29
N VAL A 312 21.24 -4.51 9.14
CA VAL A 312 22.27 -4.29 8.12
C VAL A 312 21.68 -4.43 6.72
N PHE A 313 20.86 -5.48 6.51
CA PHE A 313 20.20 -5.69 5.23
C PHE A 313 19.31 -4.49 4.84
N ALA A 314 18.48 -4.00 5.78
CA ALA A 314 17.64 -2.83 5.55
C ALA A 314 18.46 -1.55 5.33
N ALA A 315 19.50 -1.33 6.13
CA ALA A 315 20.35 -0.15 6.02
C ALA A 315 21.09 -0.09 4.67
N VAL A 316 21.64 -1.20 4.20
CA VAL A 316 22.32 -1.26 2.90
C VAL A 316 21.36 -1.00 1.74
N THR A 317 20.19 -1.62 1.75
CA THR A 317 19.20 -1.42 0.68
C THR A 317 18.64 0.00 0.68
N LEU A 318 18.35 0.59 1.84
CA LEU A 318 17.87 1.97 1.96
C LEU A 318 18.98 3.00 1.63
N CYS A 319 20.23 2.70 1.96
CA CYS A 319 21.36 3.53 1.51
C CYS A 319 21.43 3.57 -0.02
N GLY A 320 21.36 2.40 -0.67
CA GLY A 320 21.29 2.31 -2.13
C GLY A 320 20.09 3.08 -2.72
N THR A 321 18.92 2.97 -2.07
CA THR A 321 17.71 3.75 -2.43
C THR A 321 17.99 5.25 -2.34
N ALA A 322 18.55 5.72 -1.24
CA ALA A 322 18.87 7.13 -1.03
C ALA A 322 19.88 7.63 -2.08
N CYS A 323 20.92 6.86 -2.39
CA CYS A 323 21.91 7.20 -3.42
C CYS A 323 21.25 7.31 -4.80
N CYS A 324 20.33 6.38 -5.16
CA CYS A 324 19.62 6.44 -6.44
C CYS A 324 18.79 7.73 -6.57
N PHE A 325 17.98 8.06 -5.56
CA PHE A 325 17.16 9.27 -5.61
C PHE A 325 17.99 10.55 -5.50
N MET A 326 19.10 10.55 -4.77
CA MET A 326 20.03 11.68 -4.69
C MET A 326 20.76 11.93 -6.02
N ALA A 327 21.00 10.90 -6.83
CA ALA A 327 21.66 11.01 -8.12
C ALA A 327 20.73 11.56 -9.23
N ILE A 328 19.40 11.45 -9.08
CA ILE A 328 18.44 11.90 -10.11
C ILE A 328 18.63 13.37 -10.50
N PRO A 329 18.78 14.34 -9.58
CA PRO A 329 18.98 15.76 -9.94
C PRO A 329 20.21 16.05 -10.81
N TYR A 330 21.19 15.16 -10.82
CA TYR A 330 22.43 15.31 -11.59
C TYR A 330 22.39 14.59 -12.94
N MET A 331 21.29 13.88 -13.23
CA MET A 331 21.09 13.19 -14.50
C MET A 331 20.35 14.07 -15.50
N HIS A 332 20.85 14.06 -16.75
CA HIS A 332 20.23 14.82 -17.85
C HIS A 332 19.46 13.94 -18.83
N SER A 333 19.68 12.63 -18.81
CA SER A 333 19.00 11.70 -19.72
C SER A 333 17.78 11.06 -19.06
N ALA A 334 16.65 11.03 -19.77
CA ALA A 334 15.43 10.36 -19.31
C ALA A 334 15.70 8.88 -18.97
N ALA A 335 16.47 8.17 -19.80
CA ALA A 335 16.81 6.76 -19.57
C ALA A 335 17.61 6.57 -18.27
N GLY A 336 18.57 7.45 -17.96
CA GLY A 336 19.33 7.40 -16.70
C GLY A 336 18.44 7.64 -15.48
N ILE A 337 17.53 8.59 -15.55
CA ILE A 337 16.57 8.89 -14.47
C ILE A 337 15.62 7.72 -14.25
N ILE A 338 15.05 7.15 -15.31
CA ILE A 338 14.16 5.98 -15.23
C ILE A 338 14.91 4.78 -14.64
N ALA A 339 16.17 4.56 -15.04
CA ALA A 339 17.01 3.50 -14.47
C ALA A 339 17.26 3.70 -12.98
N LEU A 340 17.57 4.94 -12.54
CA LEU A 340 17.73 5.26 -11.11
C LEU A 340 16.44 5.11 -10.32
N MET A 341 15.29 5.55 -10.87
CA MET A 341 13.97 5.32 -10.26
C MET A 341 13.69 3.83 -10.12
N THR A 342 14.00 3.04 -11.16
CA THR A 342 13.80 1.58 -11.17
C THR A 342 14.65 0.90 -10.11
N LEU A 343 15.93 1.20 -10.08
CA LEU A 343 16.86 0.62 -9.09
C LEU A 343 16.48 1.07 -7.67
N GLY A 344 16.20 2.36 -7.48
CA GLY A 344 15.79 2.91 -6.18
C GLY A 344 14.50 2.28 -5.66
N ASN A 345 13.48 2.12 -6.53
CA ASN A 345 12.22 1.47 -6.14
C ASN A 345 12.40 -0.04 -5.90
N ALA A 346 13.23 -0.70 -6.68
CA ALA A 346 13.55 -2.12 -6.48
C ALA A 346 14.24 -2.36 -5.13
N LEU A 347 15.22 -1.52 -4.77
CA LEU A 347 15.88 -1.57 -3.46
C LEU A 347 14.90 -1.24 -2.31
N ASN A 348 14.03 -0.25 -2.50
CA ASN A 348 12.98 0.10 -1.55
C ASN A 348 12.01 -1.08 -1.31
N ALA A 349 11.57 -1.76 -2.38
CA ALA A 349 10.68 -2.91 -2.28
C ALA A 349 11.34 -4.15 -1.64
N LEU A 350 12.66 -4.28 -1.76
CA LEU A 350 13.42 -5.38 -1.19
C LEU A 350 13.33 -5.44 0.35
N VAL A 351 13.25 -4.28 1.01
CA VAL A 351 13.18 -4.20 2.48
C VAL A 351 11.77 -4.36 3.04
N ASN A 352 10.73 -4.35 2.20
CA ASN A 352 9.33 -4.31 2.64
C ASN A 352 8.98 -5.44 3.65
N ASN A 353 9.44 -6.66 3.41
CA ASN A 353 9.20 -7.80 4.30
C ASN A 353 9.89 -7.66 5.67
N VAL A 354 10.99 -6.90 5.75
CA VAL A 354 11.73 -6.72 7.01
C VAL A 354 10.90 -5.96 8.04
N TYR A 355 10.14 -4.95 7.61
CA TYR A 355 9.31 -4.16 8.53
C TYR A 355 8.30 -5.02 9.28
N TRP A 356 7.67 -5.96 8.58
CA TRP A 356 6.73 -6.91 9.18
C TRP A 356 7.42 -7.95 10.06
N SER A 357 8.57 -8.45 9.61
CA SER A 357 9.37 -9.40 10.38
C SER A 357 9.82 -8.80 11.72
N VAL A 358 10.28 -7.55 11.73
CA VAL A 358 10.71 -6.85 12.95
C VAL A 358 9.56 -6.76 13.96
N VAL A 359 8.33 -6.43 13.53
CA VAL A 359 7.18 -6.41 14.45
C VAL A 359 6.94 -7.79 15.07
N ILE A 360 7.02 -8.86 14.28
CA ILE A 360 6.83 -10.23 14.74
C ILE A 360 7.96 -10.66 15.70
N ASP A 361 9.21 -10.28 15.39
CA ASP A 361 10.40 -10.68 16.17
C ASP A 361 10.40 -10.06 17.60
N VAL A 362 9.86 -8.83 17.76
CA VAL A 362 9.94 -8.09 19.03
C VAL A 362 8.64 -8.05 19.84
N THR A 363 7.52 -8.51 19.27
CA THR A 363 6.20 -8.35 19.89
C THR A 363 5.63 -9.70 20.33
N PRO A 364 5.06 -9.83 21.55
CA PRO A 364 4.31 -11.02 21.95
C PRO A 364 3.17 -11.31 20.98
N LYS A 365 2.88 -12.59 20.73
CA LYS A 365 1.90 -13.04 19.74
C LYS A 365 0.51 -12.40 19.91
N SER A 366 0.07 -12.19 21.16
CA SER A 366 -1.19 -11.53 21.51
C SER A 366 -1.29 -10.07 21.05
N SER A 367 -0.15 -9.37 20.89
CA SER A 367 -0.07 -7.94 20.56
C SER A 367 0.39 -7.64 19.14
N VAL A 368 0.79 -8.66 18.36
CA VAL A 368 1.29 -8.48 16.99
C VAL A 368 0.30 -7.72 16.10
N GLY A 369 -1.00 -8.04 16.21
CA GLY A 369 -2.04 -7.36 15.42
C GLY A 369 -2.12 -5.87 15.71
N THR A 370 -2.17 -5.48 16.98
CA THR A 370 -2.23 -4.08 17.42
C THR A 370 -0.99 -3.31 16.96
N TYR A 371 0.20 -3.86 17.16
CA TYR A 371 1.44 -3.16 16.84
C TYR A 371 1.74 -3.12 15.33
N SER A 372 1.30 -4.12 14.60
CA SER A 372 1.28 -4.07 13.12
C SER A 372 0.34 -2.97 12.62
N GLY A 373 -0.85 -2.85 13.21
CA GLY A 373 -1.79 -1.78 12.89
C GLY A 373 -1.22 -0.40 13.18
N MET A 374 -0.55 -0.19 14.31
CA MET A 374 0.11 1.07 14.64
C MET A 374 1.27 1.41 13.69
N THR A 375 2.11 0.41 13.37
CA THR A 375 3.18 0.56 12.38
C THR A 375 2.61 1.01 11.03
N LEU A 376 1.53 0.36 10.58
CA LEU A 376 0.86 0.70 9.33
C LEU A 376 0.20 2.08 9.36
N ALA A 377 -0.43 2.47 10.48
CA ALA A 377 -1.07 3.77 10.64
C ALA A 377 -0.04 4.92 10.53
N ILE A 378 1.09 4.80 11.22
CA ILE A 378 2.18 5.78 11.14
C ILE A 378 2.75 5.83 9.71
N ALA A 379 2.99 4.68 9.10
CA ALA A 379 3.54 4.60 7.76
C ALA A 379 2.57 5.21 6.71
N ASN A 380 1.26 5.02 6.86
CA ASN A 380 0.26 5.58 5.95
C ASN A 380 0.12 7.11 6.00
N LEU A 381 0.67 7.80 7.00
CA LEU A 381 0.80 9.26 6.95
C LEU A 381 1.57 9.71 5.71
N ALA A 382 2.41 8.85 5.16
CA ALA A 382 3.11 9.08 3.89
C ALA A 382 2.17 9.30 2.71
N SER A 383 0.99 8.69 2.69
CA SER A 383 -0.01 8.88 1.64
C SER A 383 -0.61 10.28 1.61
N ILE A 384 -0.53 10.99 2.73
CA ILE A 384 -0.94 12.40 2.87
C ILE A 384 0.26 13.30 2.58
N ILE A 385 1.36 13.06 3.30
CA ILE A 385 2.51 13.96 3.33
C ILE A 385 3.25 13.94 1.99
N SER A 386 3.48 12.77 1.39
CA SER A 386 4.28 12.65 0.17
C SER A 386 3.67 13.42 -1.01
N PRO A 387 2.39 13.23 -1.41
CA PRO A 387 1.86 13.98 -2.54
C PRO A 387 1.82 15.48 -2.33
N MET A 388 1.45 15.93 -1.11
CA MET A 388 1.36 17.35 -0.77
C MET A 388 2.74 18.03 -0.74
N LEU A 389 3.71 17.40 -0.06
CA LEU A 389 5.07 17.92 0.04
C LEU A 389 5.76 17.92 -1.32
N CYS A 390 5.60 16.87 -2.11
CA CYS A 390 6.14 16.80 -3.46
C CYS A 390 5.56 17.90 -4.36
N GLY A 391 4.25 18.18 -4.26
CA GLY A 391 3.61 19.26 -5.00
C GLY A 391 4.16 20.64 -4.63
N TRP A 392 4.32 20.88 -3.33
CA TRP A 392 4.90 22.12 -2.82
C TRP A 392 6.37 22.29 -3.26
N LEU A 393 7.17 21.24 -3.14
CA LEU A 393 8.56 21.27 -3.59
C LEU A 393 8.67 21.46 -5.10
N ALA A 394 7.85 20.77 -5.89
CA ALA A 394 7.86 20.89 -7.34
C ALA A 394 7.40 22.26 -7.84
N GLU A 395 6.53 22.96 -7.10
CA GLU A 395 6.06 24.30 -7.43
C GLU A 395 7.14 25.36 -7.15
N TYR A 396 7.70 25.35 -5.93
CA TYR A 396 8.58 26.45 -5.46
C TYR A 396 10.08 26.21 -5.69
N TYR A 397 10.51 24.95 -5.73
CA TYR A 397 11.93 24.56 -5.80
C TYR A 397 12.25 23.64 -6.97
N GLY A 398 11.23 23.24 -7.73
CA GLY A 398 11.38 22.33 -8.86
C GLY A 398 11.47 20.84 -8.47
N TYR A 399 11.38 19.98 -9.47
CA TYR A 399 11.37 18.52 -9.27
C TYR A 399 12.68 17.97 -8.66
N ASN A 400 13.81 18.65 -8.86
CA ASN A 400 15.09 18.24 -8.27
C ASN A 400 15.02 18.26 -6.74
N ALA A 401 14.38 19.28 -6.15
CA ALA A 401 14.17 19.36 -4.71
C ALA A 401 13.29 18.22 -4.19
N MET A 402 12.25 17.82 -4.96
CA MET A 402 11.39 16.68 -4.63
C MET A 402 12.21 15.39 -4.49
N PHE A 403 13.09 15.08 -5.46
CA PHE A 403 13.93 13.88 -5.40
C PHE A 403 14.99 13.96 -4.31
N THR A 404 15.57 15.14 -4.07
CA THR A 404 16.53 15.35 -2.98
C THR A 404 15.89 15.09 -1.62
N VAL A 405 14.67 15.62 -1.37
CA VAL A 405 13.95 15.38 -0.12
C VAL A 405 13.57 13.90 0.02
N THR A 406 13.16 13.25 -1.07
CA THR A 406 12.90 11.80 -1.09
C THR A 406 14.16 11.01 -0.69
N ALA A 407 15.34 11.38 -1.20
CA ALA A 407 16.61 10.79 -0.83
C ALA A 407 16.96 11.01 0.65
N VAL A 408 16.73 12.22 1.17
CA VAL A 408 16.96 12.55 2.60
C VAL A 408 16.06 11.72 3.52
N ILE A 409 14.79 11.53 3.15
CA ILE A 409 13.85 10.67 3.90
C ILE A 409 14.33 9.21 3.86
N ALA A 410 14.79 8.70 2.71
CA ALA A 410 15.35 7.36 2.60
C ALA A 410 16.62 7.19 3.46
N PHE A 411 17.48 8.20 3.50
CA PHE A 411 18.68 8.23 4.35
C PHE A 411 18.32 8.26 5.83
N GLY A 412 17.34 9.08 6.23
CA GLY A 412 16.79 9.08 7.59
C GLY A 412 16.24 7.72 8.02
N SER A 413 15.57 7.03 7.09
CA SER A 413 15.11 5.66 7.31
C SER A 413 16.27 4.68 7.49
N MET A 414 17.30 4.78 6.66
CA MET A 414 18.52 3.98 6.82
C MET A 414 19.08 4.14 8.24
N LEU A 415 19.22 5.37 8.73
CA LEU A 415 19.69 5.65 10.10
C LEU A 415 18.73 5.03 11.14
N ALA A 416 17.41 5.20 10.97
CA ALA A 416 16.43 4.62 11.89
C ALA A 416 16.57 3.09 11.95
N MET A 417 16.74 2.42 10.80
CA MET A 417 16.90 0.96 10.74
C MET A 417 18.20 0.46 11.37
N THR A 418 19.28 1.25 11.39
CA THR A 418 20.49 0.88 12.13
C THR A 418 20.31 0.88 13.65
N LEU A 419 19.33 1.65 14.13
CA LEU A 419 19.03 1.81 15.56
C LEU A 419 18.13 0.72 16.15
N LEU A 420 17.62 -0.21 15.35
CA LEU A 420 16.78 -1.32 15.81
C LEU A 420 17.54 -2.23 16.77
N GLN A 421 16.81 -2.80 17.72
CA GLN A 421 17.28 -3.84 18.64
C GLN A 421 16.37 -5.06 18.54
N PRO A 422 16.38 -5.79 17.41
CA PRO A 422 15.45 -6.89 17.18
C PRO A 422 15.68 -8.08 18.10
N GLU A 423 16.84 -8.13 18.77
CA GLU A 423 17.19 -9.15 19.77
C GLU A 423 16.54 -8.92 21.15
N LYS A 424 15.88 -7.75 21.34
CA LYS A 424 15.25 -7.40 22.61
C LYS A 424 13.73 -7.42 22.47
N PRO A 425 13.07 -8.58 22.63
CA PRO A 425 11.63 -8.66 22.62
C PRO A 425 11.01 -7.87 23.77
N LEU A 426 9.85 -7.28 23.52
CA LEU A 426 9.07 -6.60 24.55
C LEU A 426 8.53 -7.64 25.53
N GLN A 427 8.87 -7.47 26.82
CA GLN A 427 8.37 -8.32 27.90
C GLN A 427 7.25 -7.61 28.66
N PRO A 428 6.19 -8.33 29.09
CA PRO A 428 5.18 -7.79 30.00
C PRO A 428 5.84 -7.33 31.31
N GLN A 429 5.54 -6.12 31.75
CA GLN A 429 5.96 -5.63 33.10
C GLN A 429 4.86 -5.86 34.11
N ALA A 430 5.19 -5.90 35.39
CA ALA A 430 4.23 -6.11 36.46
C ALA A 430 3.05 -5.10 36.45
N ASN A 431 3.31 -3.86 36.04
CA ASN A 431 2.30 -2.81 35.91
C ASN A 431 1.31 -3.01 34.77
N ASP A 432 1.67 -3.80 33.74
CA ASP A 432 0.76 -4.06 32.59
C ASP A 432 -0.44 -4.93 33.02
N ARG A 433 -0.26 -5.80 34.03
CA ARG A 433 -1.32 -6.65 34.57
C ARG A 433 -2.37 -5.86 35.37
N ILE A 434 -1.96 -4.75 35.97
CA ILE A 434 -2.86 -3.88 36.77
C ILE A 434 -3.76 -3.08 35.82
N ALA A 435 -3.23 -2.62 34.68
CA ALA A 435 -3.98 -1.86 33.66
C ALA A 435 -5.04 -2.74 32.96
N GLU A 436 -4.79 -4.03 32.80
CA GLU A 436 -5.73 -4.98 32.16
C GLU A 436 -6.90 -5.35 33.10
N GLN A 437 -6.70 -5.28 34.40
CA GLN A 437 -7.75 -5.50 35.42
C GLN A 437 -8.64 -4.27 35.63
N ALA A 438 -8.21 -3.10 35.16
CA ALA A 438 -8.92 -1.82 35.29
C ALA A 438 -9.68 -1.39 34.02
N ALA A 439 -9.51 -2.10 32.89
CA ALA A 439 -10.16 -1.86 31.60
C ALA A 439 -11.23 -2.93 31.30
#